data_bd9d69830ed8bd0e4531d54cf714727f
#
_entry.id   bd9d69830ed8bd0e4531d54cf714727f
#
_cell.length_a   1.000
_cell.length_b   1.000
_cell.length_c   1.000
_cell.angle_alpha   90.00
_cell.angle_beta   90.00
_cell.angle_gamma   90.00
#
_symmetry.space_group_name_H-M   'P 1'
#
loop_
_entity.id
_entity.type
_entity.pdbx_description
1 polymer ?
#
loop_
_entity_poly.entity_id
_entity_poly.type
_entity_poly.pdbx_seq_one_letter_code
_entity_poly.pdbx_strand_id
1 'polypeptide(L)'
;MAFYGYYYPSRWNDLIGNEQRAFCRSLYRFKEGKIHGIEFFKACMAALETEDRPYHVMFMPCSNGAKYVRRFKRLHGYIGKHRPELTSGLHDVDVFKPRESLHAVKGGEKRVLERNYRITGDIEGKEIVIVDDVITTGQSLTDYRKEIERCGGKVVAVIFYGKTVTMPPLLLIKAAVWGKHLIS
;
A
#
# COMPACT_ATOMS: atom_id res chain seq x y z
N MET A 1 7.92 0.23 -9.50
CA MET A 1 7.03 0.65 -8.40
C MET A 1 6.19 1.82 -8.87
N ALA A 2 4.88 1.75 -8.70
CA ALA A 2 3.96 2.85 -9.02
C ALA A 2 3.10 3.20 -7.78
N PHE A 3 2.61 4.43 -7.72
CA PHE A 3 1.69 4.90 -6.69
C PHE A 3 0.71 5.92 -7.29
N TYR A 4 -0.52 5.92 -6.75
CA TYR A 4 -1.62 6.71 -7.31
C TYR A 4 -1.60 8.18 -6.86
N GLY A 5 -1.10 8.46 -5.64
CA GLY A 5 -1.00 9.83 -5.15
C GLY A 5 -0.14 9.96 -3.90
N TYR A 6 -0.06 11.18 -3.38
CA TYR A 6 0.74 11.48 -2.19
C TYR A 6 -0.12 11.52 -0.94
N TYR A 7 0.31 10.77 0.09
CA TYR A 7 -0.31 10.77 1.40
C TYR A 7 0.43 11.71 2.36
N TYR A 8 -0.32 12.62 2.94
CA TYR A 8 0.16 13.55 3.97
C TYR A 8 -0.36 13.10 5.33
N PRO A 9 0.51 12.82 6.31
CA PRO A 9 0.08 12.50 7.67
C PRO A 9 -0.80 13.61 8.28
N SER A 10 -1.74 13.24 9.16
CA SER A 10 -2.74 14.14 9.74
C SER A 10 -2.16 15.38 10.41
N ARG A 11 -0.95 15.28 10.98
CA ARG A 11 -0.21 16.41 11.56
C ARG A 11 0.07 17.57 10.58
N TRP A 12 -0.11 17.33 9.28
CA TRP A 12 0.12 18.30 8.20
C TRP A 12 -1.18 18.84 7.59
N ASN A 13 -2.35 18.50 8.15
CA ASN A 13 -3.64 18.85 7.56
C ASN A 13 -3.81 20.34 7.32
N ASP A 14 -3.25 21.20 8.20
CA ASP A 14 -3.36 22.65 8.07
C ASP A 14 -2.44 23.24 7.00
N LEU A 15 -1.50 22.44 6.49
CA LEU A 15 -0.50 22.86 5.51
C LEU A 15 -0.77 22.34 4.10
N ILE A 16 -1.85 21.58 3.90
CA ILE A 16 -2.21 20.97 2.61
C ILE A 16 -3.53 21.52 2.08
N GLY A 17 -3.67 21.55 0.76
CA GLY A 17 -4.89 22.01 0.08
C GLY A 17 -6.05 21.02 0.19
N ASN A 18 -7.21 21.43 -0.32
CA ASN A 18 -8.44 20.62 -0.26
C ASN A 18 -8.33 19.31 -1.06
N GLU A 19 -7.66 19.34 -2.20
CA GLU A 19 -7.45 18.15 -3.03
C GLU A 19 -6.60 17.09 -2.31
N GLN A 20 -5.48 17.50 -1.69
CA GLN A 20 -4.63 16.61 -0.92
C GLN A 20 -5.38 16.04 0.29
N ARG A 21 -6.19 16.87 0.97
CA ARG A 21 -7.07 16.39 2.06
C ARG A 21 -8.11 15.38 1.56
N ALA A 22 -8.70 15.63 0.39
CA ALA A 22 -9.64 14.70 -0.23
C ALA A 22 -8.96 13.37 -0.57
N PHE A 23 -7.75 13.40 -1.14
CA PHE A 23 -6.97 12.21 -1.40
C PHE A 23 -6.63 11.43 -0.12
N CYS A 24 -6.17 12.11 0.93
CA CYS A 24 -5.89 11.46 2.23
C CYS A 24 -7.15 10.79 2.80
N ARG A 25 -8.32 11.44 2.73
CA ARG A 25 -9.59 10.83 3.13
C ARG A 25 -9.95 9.60 2.30
N SER A 26 -9.72 9.63 0.98
CA SER A 26 -9.97 8.48 0.11
C SER A 26 -9.05 7.30 0.45
N LEU A 27 -7.78 7.54 0.73
CA LEU A 27 -6.84 6.53 1.18
C LEU A 27 -7.30 5.87 2.50
N TYR A 28 -7.74 6.66 3.49
CA TYR A 28 -8.29 6.10 4.73
C TYR A 28 -9.55 5.26 4.48
N ARG A 29 -10.44 5.71 3.59
CA ARG A 29 -11.63 4.93 3.21
C ARG A 29 -11.25 3.61 2.52
N PHE A 30 -10.19 3.61 1.70
CA PHE A 30 -9.64 2.38 1.12
C PHE A 30 -9.07 1.47 2.22
N LYS A 31 -8.24 2.01 3.13
CA LYS A 31 -7.72 1.27 4.30
C LYS A 31 -8.79 0.55 5.10
N GLU A 32 -9.94 1.19 5.26
CA GLU A 32 -11.09 0.64 5.98
C GLU A 32 -11.99 -0.26 5.10
N GLY A 33 -11.66 -0.43 3.82
CA GLY A 33 -12.48 -1.22 2.87
C GLY A 33 -13.82 -0.57 2.53
N LYS A 34 -13.96 0.74 2.73
CA LYS A 34 -15.17 1.52 2.39
C LYS A 34 -15.23 1.89 0.91
N ILE A 35 -14.10 1.91 0.22
CA ILE A 35 -14.01 2.05 -1.23
C ILE A 35 -13.19 0.89 -1.81
N HIS A 36 -13.39 0.61 -3.09
CA HIS A 36 -12.84 -0.61 -3.72
C HIS A 36 -11.44 -0.47 -4.33
N GLY A 37 -10.94 0.75 -4.52
CA GLY A 37 -9.59 0.98 -5.04
C GLY A 37 -9.35 0.57 -6.50
N ILE A 38 -10.40 0.31 -7.30
CA ILE A 38 -10.25 -0.15 -8.68
C ILE A 38 -9.54 0.90 -9.54
N GLU A 39 -9.89 2.18 -9.38
CA GLU A 39 -9.32 3.24 -10.20
C GLU A 39 -7.82 3.42 -9.97
N PHE A 40 -7.37 3.36 -8.71
CA PHE A 40 -5.93 3.41 -8.46
C PHE A 40 -5.21 2.19 -9.03
N PHE A 41 -5.83 1.00 -8.92
CA PHE A 41 -5.25 -0.22 -9.46
C PHE A 41 -5.08 -0.11 -10.97
N LYS A 42 -6.13 0.31 -11.69
CA LYS A 42 -6.09 0.52 -13.15
C LYS A 42 -4.99 1.51 -13.54
N ALA A 43 -4.95 2.68 -12.88
CA ALA A 43 -3.97 3.71 -13.16
C ALA A 43 -2.53 3.25 -12.90
N CYS A 44 -2.29 2.54 -11.79
CA CYS A 44 -0.96 2.03 -11.48
C CYS A 44 -0.53 0.89 -12.41
N MET A 45 -1.45 -0.01 -12.80
CA MET A 45 -1.14 -1.08 -13.75
C MET A 45 -0.82 -0.52 -15.13
N ALA A 46 -1.56 0.48 -15.60
CA ALA A 46 -1.27 1.17 -16.86
C ALA A 46 0.10 1.88 -16.83
N ALA A 47 0.46 2.51 -15.70
CA ALA A 47 1.76 3.17 -15.53
C ALA A 47 2.97 2.20 -15.45
N LEU A 48 2.73 0.93 -15.23
CA LEU A 48 3.76 -0.11 -15.25
C LEU A 48 4.02 -0.68 -16.64
N GLU A 49 3.29 -0.21 -17.67
CA GLU A 49 3.36 -0.72 -19.05
C GLU A 49 3.27 -2.25 -19.09
N THR A 50 2.42 -2.81 -18.23
CA THR A 50 2.22 -4.24 -18.11
C THR A 50 1.24 -4.69 -19.20
N GLU A 51 1.74 -4.82 -20.41
CA GLU A 51 0.96 -5.42 -21.51
C GLU A 51 0.66 -6.88 -21.18
N ASP A 52 -0.61 -7.25 -21.20
CA ASP A 52 -1.24 -8.59 -21.24
C ASP A 52 -0.42 -9.80 -20.69
N ARG A 53 0.47 -9.54 -19.73
CA ARG A 53 1.23 -10.60 -19.08
C ARG A 53 0.43 -11.24 -17.95
N PRO A 54 0.56 -12.55 -17.75
CA PRO A 54 -0.14 -13.29 -16.71
C PRO A 54 0.48 -13.03 -15.33
N TYR A 55 0.20 -11.86 -14.73
CA TYR A 55 0.68 -11.57 -13.38
C TYR A 55 -0.23 -12.17 -12.31
N HIS A 56 0.41 -12.58 -11.22
CA HIS A 56 -0.29 -12.95 -10.00
C HIS A 56 -0.30 -11.76 -9.03
N VAL A 57 -1.49 -11.26 -8.70
CA VAL A 57 -1.67 -10.07 -7.86
C VAL A 57 -1.79 -10.49 -6.41
N MET A 58 -0.79 -10.21 -5.59
CA MET A 58 -0.79 -10.45 -4.16
C MET A 58 -1.00 -9.16 -3.38
N PHE A 59 -1.66 -9.26 -2.23
CA PHE A 59 -2.00 -8.11 -1.41
C PHE A 59 -1.17 -8.10 -0.13
N MET A 60 -0.77 -6.89 0.29
CA MET A 60 0.02 -6.73 1.50
C MET A 60 -0.76 -7.15 2.74
N PRO A 61 -0.21 -8.02 3.61
CA PRO A 61 -0.88 -8.45 4.83
C PRO A 61 -1.22 -7.28 5.76
N CYS A 62 -2.46 -7.24 6.22
CA CYS A 62 -2.93 -6.26 7.19
C CYS A 62 -2.64 -6.68 8.65
N SER A 63 -3.00 -5.82 9.61
CA SER A 63 -2.84 -6.12 11.04
C SER A 63 -3.69 -7.31 11.52
N ASN A 64 -4.77 -7.68 10.81
CA ASN A 64 -5.55 -8.91 11.04
C ASN A 64 -6.29 -9.32 9.76
N GLY A 65 -6.74 -10.58 9.71
CA GLY A 65 -7.38 -11.20 8.55
C GLY A 65 -8.69 -10.52 8.13
N ALA A 66 -9.52 -10.10 9.07
CA ALA A 66 -10.79 -9.43 8.75
C ALA A 66 -10.56 -8.08 8.03
N LYS A 67 -9.55 -7.30 8.45
CA LYS A 67 -9.15 -6.07 7.76
C LYS A 67 -8.58 -6.37 6.39
N TYR A 68 -7.76 -7.41 6.27
CA TYR A 68 -7.17 -7.84 5.02
C TYR A 68 -8.23 -8.15 3.97
N VAL A 69 -9.14 -9.06 4.27
CA VAL A 69 -10.24 -9.44 3.37
C VAL A 69 -11.14 -8.25 3.06
N ARG A 70 -11.55 -7.47 4.08
CA ARG A 70 -12.42 -6.30 3.89
C ARG A 70 -11.83 -5.27 2.94
N ARG A 71 -10.51 -5.02 3.01
CA ARG A 71 -9.81 -4.07 2.16
C ARG A 71 -9.75 -4.51 0.71
N PHE A 72 -9.42 -5.77 0.46
CA PHE A 72 -9.02 -6.21 -0.86
C PHE A 72 -10.06 -7.07 -1.59
N LYS A 73 -11.12 -7.58 -0.92
CA LYS A 73 -12.10 -8.47 -1.56
C LYS A 73 -12.77 -7.91 -2.82
N ARG A 74 -13.03 -6.60 -2.84
CA ARG A 74 -13.66 -5.96 -4.02
C ARG A 74 -12.69 -5.85 -5.20
N LEU A 75 -11.42 -5.58 -4.91
CA LEU A 75 -10.38 -5.57 -5.93
C LEU A 75 -10.09 -6.99 -6.45
N HIS A 76 -10.05 -7.98 -5.55
CA HIS A 76 -10.01 -9.40 -5.92
C HIS A 76 -11.16 -9.78 -6.87
N GLY A 77 -12.40 -9.42 -6.54
CA GLY A 77 -13.56 -9.68 -7.38
C GLY A 77 -13.49 -8.96 -8.74
N TYR A 78 -12.97 -7.72 -8.76
CA TYR A 78 -12.74 -6.98 -10.00
C TYR A 78 -11.71 -7.68 -10.90
N ILE A 79 -10.58 -8.10 -10.35
CA ILE A 79 -9.54 -8.83 -11.10
C ILE A 79 -10.13 -10.08 -11.72
N GLY A 80 -10.76 -10.94 -10.93
CA GLY A 80 -11.33 -12.19 -11.45
C GLY A 80 -12.43 -12.03 -12.49
N LYS A 81 -13.15 -10.89 -12.48
CA LYS A 81 -14.24 -10.65 -13.44
C LYS A 81 -13.81 -9.91 -14.70
N HIS A 82 -12.83 -9.01 -14.60
CA HIS A 82 -12.53 -8.03 -15.65
C HIS A 82 -11.08 -8.05 -16.17
N ARG A 83 -10.22 -8.88 -15.58
CA ARG A 83 -8.81 -8.98 -15.96
C ARG A 83 -8.41 -10.46 -16.06
N PRO A 84 -8.87 -11.16 -17.12
CA PRO A 84 -8.64 -12.61 -17.28
C PRO A 84 -7.15 -12.99 -17.38
N GLU A 85 -6.29 -12.06 -17.78
CA GLU A 85 -4.83 -12.22 -17.81
C GLU A 85 -4.19 -12.20 -16.43
N LEU A 86 -4.89 -11.71 -15.40
CA LEU A 86 -4.41 -11.63 -14.03
C LEU A 86 -5.03 -12.72 -13.16
N THR A 87 -4.25 -13.23 -12.21
CA THR A 87 -4.76 -14.06 -11.12
C THR A 87 -4.67 -13.31 -9.80
N SER A 88 -5.59 -13.57 -8.88
CA SER A 88 -5.66 -12.84 -7.62
C SER A 88 -5.41 -13.73 -6.42
N GLY A 89 -4.30 -13.47 -5.72
CA GLY A 89 -3.82 -14.20 -4.54
C GLY A 89 -4.39 -13.71 -3.21
N LEU A 90 -5.63 -13.22 -3.16
CA LEU A 90 -6.25 -12.81 -1.89
C LEU A 90 -6.29 -13.96 -0.86
N HIS A 91 -6.49 -15.18 -1.33
CA HIS A 91 -6.58 -16.38 -0.50
C HIS A 91 -5.26 -17.13 -0.35
N ASP A 92 -4.20 -16.65 -0.98
CA ASP A 92 -2.85 -17.25 -0.88
C ASP A 92 -2.09 -16.77 0.35
N VAL A 93 -2.67 -15.86 1.13
CA VAL A 93 -2.11 -15.31 2.35
C VAL A 93 -3.08 -15.53 3.51
N ASP A 94 -2.62 -16.30 4.50
CA ASP A 94 -3.32 -16.46 5.78
C ASP A 94 -2.78 -15.44 6.79
N VAL A 95 -3.66 -14.57 7.30
CA VAL A 95 -3.33 -13.59 8.34
C VAL A 95 -3.94 -14.04 9.65
N PHE A 96 -3.16 -14.70 10.51
CA PHE A 96 -3.64 -15.55 11.60
C PHE A 96 -3.71 -14.87 12.97
N LYS A 97 -2.95 -13.84 13.25
CA LYS A 97 -3.05 -13.12 14.52
C LYS A 97 -3.03 -11.60 14.37
N PRO A 98 -3.64 -10.83 15.29
CA PRO A 98 -3.52 -9.38 15.26
C PRO A 98 -2.07 -8.96 15.50
N ARG A 99 -1.57 -8.07 14.62
CA ARG A 99 -0.27 -7.42 14.80
C ARG A 99 -0.48 -6.15 15.62
N GLU A 100 0.28 -5.97 16.69
CA GLU A 100 0.33 -4.70 17.39
C GLU A 100 0.80 -3.59 16.43
N SER A 101 0.12 -2.44 16.47
CA SER A 101 0.51 -1.34 15.60
C SER A 101 1.84 -0.75 16.07
N LEU A 102 2.75 -0.47 15.15
CA LEU A 102 4.05 0.17 15.42
C LEU A 102 3.93 1.52 16.17
N HIS A 103 2.73 2.12 16.17
CA HIS A 103 2.45 3.39 16.83
C HIS A 103 2.22 3.27 18.34
N ALA A 104 2.08 2.06 18.88
CA ALA A 104 1.82 1.83 20.30
C ALA A 104 3.09 1.68 21.16
N VAL A 105 4.28 1.63 20.54
CA VAL A 105 5.53 1.40 21.27
C VAL A 105 6.27 2.73 21.50
N LYS A 106 6.11 3.31 22.67
CA LYS A 106 7.01 4.35 23.21
C LYS A 106 8.24 3.65 23.80
N GLY A 107 9.37 3.69 23.13
CA GLY A 107 10.63 3.14 23.63
C GLY A 107 11.48 2.57 22.51
N GLY A 108 12.72 3.02 22.42
CA GLY A 108 13.64 2.78 21.30
C GLY A 108 14.20 1.36 21.12
N GLU A 109 13.54 0.34 21.61
CA GLU A 109 13.93 -1.05 21.34
C GLU A 109 13.37 -1.50 20.00
N LYS A 110 14.24 -1.91 19.09
CA LYS A 110 13.89 -2.62 17.85
C LYS A 110 13.30 -3.99 18.23
N ARG A 111 11.99 -4.04 18.54
CA ARG A 111 11.30 -5.33 18.61
C ARG A 111 11.26 -5.94 17.23
N VAL A 112 11.79 -7.15 17.11
CA VAL A 112 11.53 -8.01 15.95
C VAL A 112 10.03 -8.29 15.97
N LEU A 113 9.29 -7.60 15.10
CA LEU A 113 7.85 -7.82 15.00
C LEU A 113 7.62 -9.23 14.47
N GLU A 114 7.05 -10.08 15.30
CA GLU A 114 6.66 -11.41 14.86
C GLU A 114 5.75 -11.31 13.64
N ARG A 115 6.05 -12.12 12.65
CA ARG A 115 5.23 -12.23 11.45
C ARG A 115 3.82 -12.69 11.83
N ASN A 116 2.81 -11.99 11.35
CA ASN A 116 1.40 -12.31 11.61
C ASN A 116 0.69 -12.95 10.40
N TYR A 117 1.45 -13.37 9.41
CA TYR A 117 0.94 -13.99 8.18
C TYR A 117 1.87 -15.10 7.71
N ARG A 118 1.33 -15.96 6.85
CA ARG A 118 2.06 -16.93 6.06
C ARG A 118 1.49 -16.99 4.64
N ILE A 119 2.32 -17.32 3.67
CA ILE A 119 1.89 -17.61 2.31
C ILE A 119 1.50 -19.09 2.29
N THR A 120 0.27 -19.37 1.85
CA THR A 120 -0.33 -20.71 1.81
C THR A 120 -0.66 -21.16 0.40
N GLY A 121 -0.75 -20.22 -0.55
CA GLY A 121 -0.97 -20.52 -1.95
C GLY A 121 0.30 -20.97 -2.66
N ASP A 122 0.11 -21.73 -3.73
CA ASP A 122 1.21 -22.07 -4.64
C ASP A 122 1.54 -20.86 -5.51
N ILE A 123 2.72 -20.27 -5.27
CA ILE A 123 3.21 -19.10 -5.99
C ILE A 123 4.54 -19.35 -6.69
N GLU A 124 5.02 -20.61 -6.70
CA GLU A 124 6.28 -20.97 -7.33
C GLU A 124 6.30 -20.58 -8.82
N GLY A 125 7.35 -19.93 -9.25
CA GLY A 125 7.55 -19.47 -10.63
C GLY A 125 6.64 -18.35 -11.11
N LYS A 126 5.67 -17.87 -10.29
CA LYS A 126 4.78 -16.80 -10.69
C LYS A 126 5.44 -15.43 -10.65
N GLU A 127 5.17 -14.60 -11.66
CA GLU A 127 5.50 -13.17 -11.65
C GLU A 127 4.44 -12.41 -10.85
N ILE A 128 4.88 -11.73 -9.77
CA ILE A 128 4.00 -11.18 -8.74
C ILE A 128 3.99 -9.65 -8.77
N VAL A 129 2.78 -9.09 -8.79
CA VAL A 129 2.51 -7.68 -8.51
C VAL A 129 1.96 -7.55 -7.09
N ILE A 130 2.66 -6.84 -6.22
CA ILE A 130 2.19 -6.55 -4.85
C ILE A 130 1.32 -5.29 -4.85
N VAL A 131 0.19 -5.35 -4.13
CA VAL A 131 -0.74 -4.22 -3.95
C VAL A 131 -0.84 -3.87 -2.47
N ASP A 132 -0.71 -2.56 -2.14
CA ASP A 132 -0.88 -2.06 -0.77
C ASP A 132 -1.57 -0.69 -0.72
N ASP A 133 -1.91 -0.24 0.47
CA ASP A 133 -2.53 1.07 0.69
C ASP A 133 -1.52 2.22 0.69
N VAL A 134 -0.44 2.13 1.47
CA VAL A 134 0.52 3.23 1.58
C VAL A 134 1.93 2.76 1.85
N ILE A 135 2.88 3.31 1.10
CA ILE A 135 4.29 3.13 1.41
C ILE A 135 4.82 4.29 2.25
N THR A 136 5.50 3.97 3.35
CA THR A 136 6.20 4.94 4.20
C THR A 136 7.71 4.68 4.15
N THR A 137 8.23 3.77 4.93
CA THR A 137 9.66 3.40 4.94
C THR A 137 9.98 2.24 4.00
N GLY A 138 8.97 1.46 3.61
CA GLY A 138 9.12 0.25 2.79
C GLY A 138 9.61 -0.98 3.54
N GLN A 139 9.82 -0.92 4.87
CA GLN A 139 10.31 -2.07 5.64
C GLN A 139 9.37 -3.28 5.53
N SER A 140 8.07 -3.08 5.74
CA SER A 140 7.08 -4.16 5.62
C SER A 140 7.04 -4.75 4.21
N LEU A 141 7.21 -3.92 3.18
CA LEU A 141 7.33 -4.38 1.79
C LEU A 141 8.55 -5.26 1.60
N THR A 142 9.69 -4.83 2.12
CA THR A 142 10.95 -5.60 2.02
C THR A 142 10.81 -6.97 2.66
N ASP A 143 10.19 -7.05 3.82
CA ASP A 143 9.98 -8.31 4.54
C ASP A 143 8.98 -9.23 3.80
N TYR A 144 7.91 -8.66 3.25
CA TYR A 144 6.94 -9.43 2.48
C TYR A 144 7.50 -9.93 1.14
N ARG A 145 8.26 -9.10 0.44
CA ARG A 145 8.95 -9.47 -0.78
C ARG A 145 9.90 -10.66 -0.56
N LYS A 146 10.74 -10.61 0.49
CA LYS A 146 11.62 -11.72 0.85
C LYS A 146 10.86 -13.02 1.10
N GLU A 147 9.67 -12.94 1.71
CA GLU A 147 8.85 -14.11 1.95
C GLU A 147 8.25 -14.69 0.66
N ILE A 148 7.78 -13.84 -0.24
CA ILE A 148 7.32 -14.25 -1.58
C ILE A 148 8.45 -14.95 -2.34
N GLU A 149 9.63 -14.34 -2.36
CA GLU A 149 10.80 -14.90 -3.05
C GLU A 149 11.26 -16.22 -2.40
N ARG A 150 11.17 -16.36 -1.09
CA ARG A 150 11.44 -17.62 -0.37
C ARG A 150 10.45 -18.73 -0.75
N CYS A 151 9.20 -18.38 -1.07
CA CYS A 151 8.17 -19.30 -1.56
C CYS A 151 8.20 -19.50 -3.08
N GLY A 152 9.29 -19.10 -3.77
CA GLY A 152 9.50 -19.32 -5.20
C GLY A 152 8.85 -18.30 -6.13
N GLY A 153 8.13 -17.30 -5.61
CA GLY A 153 7.53 -16.23 -6.41
C GLY A 153 8.57 -15.17 -6.80
N LYS A 154 8.35 -14.50 -7.94
CA LYS A 154 9.21 -13.42 -8.45
C LYS A 154 8.45 -12.09 -8.40
N VAL A 155 8.81 -11.19 -7.49
CA VAL A 155 8.19 -9.85 -7.41
C VAL A 155 8.70 -8.97 -8.53
N VAL A 156 7.84 -8.68 -9.50
CA VAL A 156 8.16 -7.85 -10.68
C VAL A 156 7.71 -6.41 -10.53
N ALA A 157 6.63 -6.17 -9.78
CA ALA A 157 6.13 -4.81 -9.55
C ALA A 157 5.48 -4.67 -8.18
N VAL A 158 5.37 -3.42 -7.73
CA VAL A 158 4.64 -3.05 -6.50
C VAL A 158 3.84 -1.79 -6.79
N ILE A 159 2.58 -1.77 -6.41
CA ILE A 159 1.70 -0.62 -6.55
C ILE A 159 1.08 -0.23 -5.20
N PHE A 160 0.95 1.07 -4.98
CA PHE A 160 0.40 1.65 -3.76
C PHE A 160 -0.71 2.65 -4.06
N TYR A 161 -1.73 2.67 -3.20
CA TYR A 161 -2.70 3.76 -3.24
C TYR A 161 -2.02 5.10 -2.97
N GLY A 162 -1.14 5.17 -1.99
CA GLY A 162 -0.43 6.39 -1.65
C GLY A 162 1.03 6.20 -1.26
N LYS A 163 1.83 7.26 -1.51
CA LYS A 163 3.19 7.38 -1.00
C LYS A 163 3.22 8.46 0.07
N THR A 164 3.71 8.12 1.26
CA THR A 164 3.85 9.08 2.36
C THR A 164 4.86 10.17 2.00
N VAL A 165 4.45 11.42 2.15
CA VAL A 165 5.35 12.57 2.01
C VAL A 165 6.00 12.83 3.35
N THR A 166 7.33 12.82 3.35
CA THR A 166 8.12 13.35 4.47
C THR A 166 8.28 14.84 4.25
N MET A 167 7.51 15.65 4.97
CA MET A 167 7.64 17.10 4.86
C MET A 167 8.97 17.57 5.44
N PRO A 168 9.58 18.61 4.84
CA PRO A 168 10.78 19.21 5.39
C PRO A 168 10.51 19.79 6.78
N PRO A 169 11.55 20.02 7.62
CA PRO A 169 11.41 20.63 8.94
C PRO A 169 10.60 21.90 8.92
N LEU A 170 9.79 22.14 9.93
CA LEU A 170 8.83 23.28 10.05
C LEU A 170 9.43 24.65 9.71
N LEU A 171 10.73 24.87 9.98
CA LEU A 171 11.44 26.10 9.63
C LEU A 171 11.51 26.35 8.12
N LEU A 172 11.75 25.30 7.31
CA LEU A 172 11.82 25.42 5.85
C LEU A 172 10.44 25.61 5.25
N ILE A 173 9.40 25.03 5.86
CA ILE A 173 8.01 25.24 5.43
C ILE A 173 7.56 26.66 5.71
N LYS A 174 7.85 27.19 6.88
CA LYS A 174 7.56 28.61 7.24
C LYS A 174 8.25 29.55 6.26
N ALA A 175 9.52 29.35 5.96
CA ALA A 175 10.26 30.18 5.01
C ALA A 175 9.65 30.12 3.59
N ALA A 176 9.23 28.96 3.12
CA ALA A 176 8.59 28.80 1.81
C ALA A 176 7.19 29.43 1.73
N VAL A 177 6.42 29.41 2.83
CA VAL A 177 5.11 30.05 2.92
C VAL A 177 5.28 31.57 3.01
N TRP A 178 6.22 32.06 3.81
CA TRP A 178 6.54 33.49 3.91
C TRP A 178 7.05 34.06 2.57
N GLY A 179 7.93 33.33 1.86
CA GLY A 179 8.43 33.76 0.55
C GLY A 179 7.32 33.92 -0.50
N LYS A 180 6.24 33.13 -0.44
CA LYS A 180 5.08 33.28 -1.34
C LYS A 180 4.21 34.51 -1.02
N HIS A 181 4.14 34.95 0.24
CA HIS A 181 3.41 36.14 0.65
C HIS A 181 4.20 37.45 0.41
N LEU A 182 5.51 37.36 0.18
CA LEU A 182 6.34 38.52 -0.16
C LEU A 182 6.43 38.80 -1.67
N ILE A 183 5.90 37.90 -2.50
CA ILE A 183 5.94 38.01 -3.98
C ILE A 183 4.52 38.27 -4.56
N SER A 184 3.50 38.32 -3.74
CA SER A 184 2.13 38.69 -4.11
C SER A 184 1.81 40.09 -3.60
#